data_392eefae7582db95edb0a67fcff30fc3
#
_entry.id   392eefae7582db95edb0a67fcff30fc3
#
_cell.length_a   1.000
_cell.length_b   1.000
_cell.length_c   1.000
_cell.angle_alpha   90.00
_cell.angle_beta   90.00
_cell.angle_gamma   90.00
#
_symmetry.space_group_name_H-M   'P 1'
#
loop_
_entity.id
_entity.type
_entity.pdbx_description
1 polymer ?
#
loop_
_entity_poly.entity_id
_entity_poly.type
_entity_poly.pdbx_seq_one_letter_code
_entity_poly.pdbx_strand_id
1 'polypeptide(L)'
;SLDSGKRAVQALKSPNASTRYSAWRRLKEMGNKAIPELLALWRSTTPHFRARALHLLGRLKYESNPYLIEAMSDENASVRATAIRIAREQKMRVIDLIKRAVRDSSPAVRRECAIALNHSKSTLAPELWATIAMQYDGKDRFYLEALGIGAQGNEDVFFEAWMNLVKDDWDTPAGRDIIWRSRSKFTPAKLVLFIKDP
;
A
#
# COMPACT_ATOMS: atom_id res chain seq x y z
N SER A 1 -0.91 -15.80 -31.08
CA SER A 1 -0.54 -14.93 -32.17
C SER A 1 -0.34 -13.49 -31.63
N LEU A 2 0.69 -12.80 -32.13
CA LEU A 2 1.04 -11.39 -31.79
C LEU A 2 -0.16 -10.43 -31.92
N ASP A 3 -1.02 -10.66 -32.92
CA ASP A 3 -2.20 -9.86 -33.19
C ASP A 3 -3.26 -9.93 -32.07
N SER A 4 -3.36 -11.04 -31.34
CA SER A 4 -4.30 -11.20 -30.22
C SER A 4 -3.86 -10.42 -28.98
N GLY A 5 -2.57 -10.29 -28.72
CA GLY A 5 -2.01 -9.51 -27.61
C GLY A 5 -2.24 -8.01 -27.80
N LYS A 6 -1.93 -7.47 -28.98
CA LYS A 6 -2.18 -6.05 -29.31
C LYS A 6 -3.64 -5.67 -29.18
N ARG A 7 -4.56 -6.50 -29.69
CA ARG A 7 -6.01 -6.28 -29.53
C ARG A 7 -6.45 -6.30 -28.08
N ALA A 8 -5.91 -7.24 -27.28
CA ALA A 8 -6.24 -7.32 -25.86
C ALA A 8 -5.71 -6.11 -25.08
N VAL A 9 -4.48 -5.63 -25.34
CA VAL A 9 -3.97 -4.39 -24.71
C VAL A 9 -4.77 -3.17 -25.13
N GLN A 10 -5.21 -3.08 -26.39
CA GLN A 10 -6.10 -1.99 -26.81
C GLN A 10 -7.46 -2.06 -26.09
N ALA A 11 -7.99 -3.25 -25.87
CA ALA A 11 -9.24 -3.46 -25.13
C ALA A 11 -9.11 -3.14 -23.64
N LEU A 12 -7.89 -3.21 -23.03
CA LEU A 12 -7.65 -2.71 -21.67
C LEU A 12 -7.87 -1.20 -21.53
N LYS A 13 -7.81 -0.43 -22.61
CA LYS A 13 -8.06 1.02 -22.61
C LYS A 13 -9.55 1.35 -22.62
N SER A 14 -10.41 0.40 -22.93
CA SER A 14 -11.87 0.61 -23.06
C SER A 14 -12.47 1.25 -21.79
N PRO A 15 -13.45 2.16 -21.92
CA PRO A 15 -14.25 2.63 -20.80
C PRO A 15 -15.17 1.54 -20.24
N ASN A 16 -15.52 0.53 -21.03
CA ASN A 16 -16.40 -0.57 -20.62
C ASN A 16 -15.67 -1.60 -19.73
N ALA A 17 -16.21 -1.85 -18.53
CA ALA A 17 -15.59 -2.74 -17.55
C ALA A 17 -15.52 -4.20 -18.03
N SER A 18 -16.58 -4.72 -18.68
CA SER A 18 -16.64 -6.09 -19.18
C SER A 18 -15.60 -6.33 -20.28
N THR A 19 -15.42 -5.34 -21.18
CA THR A 19 -14.38 -5.38 -22.21
C THR A 19 -12.98 -5.44 -21.58
N ARG A 20 -12.72 -4.59 -20.57
CA ARG A 20 -11.45 -4.62 -19.84
C ARG A 20 -11.20 -5.95 -19.14
N TYR A 21 -12.23 -6.52 -18.51
CA TYR A 21 -12.13 -7.79 -17.81
C TYR A 21 -11.77 -8.94 -18.78
N SER A 22 -12.45 -9.00 -19.92
CA SER A 22 -12.15 -10.00 -20.96
C SER A 22 -10.71 -9.85 -21.49
N ALA A 23 -10.27 -8.62 -21.72
CA ALA A 23 -8.90 -8.33 -22.12
C ALA A 23 -7.88 -8.74 -21.05
N TRP A 24 -8.15 -8.42 -19.79
CA TRP A 24 -7.31 -8.79 -18.65
C TRP A 24 -7.16 -10.33 -18.54
N ARG A 25 -8.27 -11.07 -18.63
CA ARG A 25 -8.24 -12.54 -18.64
C ARG A 25 -7.35 -13.07 -19.76
N ARG A 26 -7.54 -12.56 -20.97
CA ARG A 26 -6.75 -13.00 -22.13
C ARG A 26 -5.26 -12.75 -21.96
N LEU A 27 -4.87 -11.56 -21.49
CA LEU A 27 -3.47 -11.21 -21.26
C LEU A 27 -2.87 -12.04 -20.10
N LYS A 28 -3.66 -12.31 -19.06
CA LYS A 28 -3.24 -13.20 -17.96
C LYS A 28 -2.97 -14.63 -18.45
N GLU A 29 -3.83 -15.18 -19.33
CA GLU A 29 -3.64 -16.49 -19.96
C GLU A 29 -2.38 -16.54 -20.84
N MET A 30 -2.04 -15.43 -21.50
CA MET A 30 -0.82 -15.33 -22.31
C MET A 30 0.45 -15.32 -21.45
N GLY A 31 0.36 -14.92 -20.17
CA GLY A 31 1.49 -14.86 -19.26
C GLY A 31 2.63 -13.99 -19.79
N ASN A 32 3.86 -14.51 -19.75
CA ASN A 32 5.05 -13.76 -20.21
C ASN A 32 5.00 -13.34 -21.68
N LYS A 33 4.20 -14.03 -22.53
CA LYS A 33 4.04 -13.66 -23.95
C LYS A 33 3.32 -12.31 -24.13
N ALA A 34 2.62 -11.82 -23.10
CA ALA A 34 1.97 -10.52 -23.13
C ALA A 34 2.89 -9.33 -22.73
N ILE A 35 4.10 -9.62 -22.24
CA ILE A 35 5.00 -8.57 -21.71
C ILE A 35 5.28 -7.46 -22.73
N PRO A 36 5.66 -7.74 -24.01
CA PRO A 36 5.98 -6.66 -24.94
C PRO A 36 4.85 -5.67 -25.12
N GLU A 37 3.62 -6.15 -25.26
CA GLU A 37 2.43 -5.31 -25.43
C GLU A 37 2.04 -4.57 -24.14
N LEU A 38 2.20 -5.22 -22.98
CA LEU A 38 1.97 -4.61 -21.68
C LEU A 38 2.97 -3.50 -21.39
N LEU A 39 4.24 -3.66 -21.80
CA LEU A 39 5.25 -2.62 -21.65
C LEU A 39 4.90 -1.36 -22.44
N ALA A 40 4.33 -1.49 -23.65
CA ALA A 40 3.84 -0.36 -24.40
C ALA A 40 2.75 0.42 -23.65
N LEU A 41 1.88 -0.29 -22.92
CA LEU A 41 0.84 0.33 -22.09
C LEU A 41 1.42 0.90 -20.78
N TRP A 42 2.40 0.23 -20.19
CA TRP A 42 3.13 0.68 -18.99
C TRP A 42 3.85 2.03 -19.24
N ARG A 43 4.32 2.26 -20.43
CA ARG A 43 4.97 3.52 -20.83
C ARG A 43 4.00 4.62 -21.27
N SER A 44 2.70 4.41 -21.08
CA SER A 44 1.69 5.43 -21.38
C SER A 44 1.83 6.66 -20.49
N THR A 45 1.59 7.85 -21.02
CA THR A 45 1.48 9.10 -20.26
C THR A 45 0.26 9.10 -19.33
N THR A 46 -0.73 8.25 -19.57
CA THR A 46 -1.98 8.18 -18.81
C THR A 46 -1.86 7.26 -17.61
N PRO A 47 -1.93 7.76 -16.34
CA PRO A 47 -1.64 6.97 -15.14
C PRO A 47 -2.53 5.74 -14.98
N HIS A 48 -3.81 5.83 -15.28
CA HIS A 48 -4.71 4.68 -15.14
C HIS A 48 -4.41 3.57 -16.18
N PHE A 49 -3.80 3.87 -17.32
CA PHE A 49 -3.32 2.85 -18.25
C PHE A 49 -2.06 2.17 -17.71
N ARG A 50 -1.13 2.95 -17.11
CA ARG A 50 0.03 2.38 -16.40
C ARG A 50 -0.42 1.45 -15.28
N ALA A 51 -1.38 1.87 -14.45
CA ALA A 51 -1.92 1.03 -13.38
C ALA A 51 -2.56 -0.27 -13.92
N ARG A 52 -3.29 -0.23 -15.04
CA ARG A 52 -3.86 -1.44 -15.67
C ARG A 52 -2.79 -2.41 -16.17
N ALA A 53 -1.73 -1.90 -16.77
CA ALA A 53 -0.59 -2.72 -17.18
C ALA A 53 0.11 -3.32 -15.95
N LEU A 54 0.32 -2.53 -14.90
CA LEU A 54 0.97 -2.95 -13.66
C LEU A 54 0.21 -4.10 -12.98
N HIS A 55 -1.14 -4.10 -13.01
CA HIS A 55 -1.94 -5.21 -12.49
C HIS A 55 -1.64 -6.55 -13.13
N LEU A 56 -1.14 -6.58 -14.36
CA LEU A 56 -0.72 -7.81 -15.05
C LEU A 56 0.78 -8.05 -14.86
N LEU A 57 1.61 -7.06 -15.14
CA LEU A 57 3.08 -7.15 -15.01
C LEU A 57 3.50 -7.48 -13.56
N GLY A 58 2.84 -6.87 -12.57
CA GLY A 58 3.12 -7.10 -11.17
C GLY A 58 2.73 -8.50 -10.66
N ARG A 59 1.94 -9.26 -11.42
CA ARG A 59 1.55 -10.63 -11.09
C ARG A 59 2.35 -11.70 -11.82
N LEU A 60 3.30 -11.31 -12.64
CA LEU A 60 4.25 -12.25 -13.22
C LEU A 60 5.13 -12.82 -12.12
N LYS A 61 5.51 -14.10 -12.27
CA LYS A 61 6.33 -14.78 -11.27
C LYS A 61 7.79 -14.31 -11.39
N TYR A 62 8.20 -13.50 -10.42
CA TYR A 62 9.58 -13.08 -10.20
C TYR A 62 9.88 -13.18 -8.70
N GLU A 63 11.11 -13.48 -8.34
CA GLU A 63 11.58 -13.40 -6.94
C GLU A 63 11.47 -11.97 -6.40
N SER A 64 11.87 -11.00 -7.22
CA SER A 64 11.67 -9.58 -6.99
C SER A 64 11.11 -8.97 -8.28
N ASN A 65 9.84 -8.57 -8.27
CA ASN A 65 9.17 -8.08 -9.47
C ASN A 65 9.68 -6.68 -9.85
N PRO A 66 10.43 -6.55 -10.98
CA PRO A 66 11.06 -5.29 -11.36
C PRO A 66 10.04 -4.18 -11.64
N TYR A 67 8.86 -4.54 -12.13
CA TYR A 67 7.80 -3.56 -12.46
C TYR A 67 7.18 -2.95 -11.21
N LEU A 68 7.09 -3.70 -10.11
CA LEU A 68 6.64 -3.15 -8.84
C LEU A 68 7.68 -2.20 -8.25
N ILE A 69 8.97 -2.53 -8.40
CA ILE A 69 10.06 -1.64 -7.94
C ILE A 69 10.08 -0.35 -8.77
N GLU A 70 9.99 -0.45 -10.09
CA GLU A 70 9.93 0.70 -11.00
C GLU A 70 8.72 1.59 -10.69
N ALA A 71 7.55 0.98 -10.42
CA ALA A 71 6.33 1.68 -10.07
C ALA A 71 6.43 2.55 -8.81
N MET A 72 7.35 2.24 -7.89
CA MET A 72 7.58 3.07 -6.69
C MET A 72 8.15 4.45 -7.01
N SER A 73 8.69 4.65 -8.20
CA SER A 73 9.20 5.94 -8.68
C SER A 73 8.22 6.65 -9.65
N ASP A 74 7.01 6.11 -9.84
CA ASP A 74 6.01 6.75 -10.70
C ASP A 74 5.57 8.10 -10.10
N GLU A 75 5.44 9.13 -10.94
CA GLU A 75 4.97 10.46 -10.54
C GLU A 75 3.56 10.42 -9.91
N ASN A 76 2.73 9.49 -10.36
CA ASN A 76 1.34 9.36 -9.90
C ASN A 76 1.24 8.46 -8.67
N ALA A 77 0.77 9.03 -7.56
CA ALA A 77 0.61 8.34 -6.29
C ALA A 77 -0.28 7.08 -6.37
N SER A 78 -1.29 7.07 -7.24
CA SER A 78 -2.17 5.90 -7.40
C SER A 78 -1.43 4.71 -8.04
N VAL A 79 -0.45 4.96 -8.89
CA VAL A 79 0.41 3.90 -9.46
C VAL A 79 1.33 3.34 -8.38
N ARG A 80 1.97 4.21 -7.56
CA ARG A 80 2.81 3.79 -6.43
C ARG A 80 2.02 2.96 -5.40
N ALA A 81 0.83 3.44 -5.01
CA ALA A 81 -0.08 2.71 -4.11
C ALA A 81 -0.52 1.35 -4.68
N THR A 82 -0.77 1.29 -5.99
CA THR A 82 -1.14 0.05 -6.68
C THR A 82 0.00 -0.98 -6.61
N ALA A 83 1.26 -0.57 -6.72
CA ALA A 83 2.40 -1.47 -6.60
C ALA A 83 2.45 -2.16 -5.22
N ILE A 84 2.28 -1.40 -4.14
CA ILE A 84 2.26 -1.93 -2.77
C ILE A 84 1.08 -2.91 -2.59
N ARG A 85 -0.10 -2.55 -3.09
CA ARG A 85 -1.30 -3.39 -3.04
C ARG A 85 -1.09 -4.72 -3.75
N ILE A 86 -0.53 -4.71 -4.95
CA ILE A 86 -0.25 -5.93 -5.71
C ILE A 86 0.76 -6.80 -4.97
N ALA A 87 1.85 -6.24 -4.44
CA ALA A 87 2.86 -6.98 -3.68
C ALA A 87 2.24 -7.67 -2.47
N ARG A 88 1.38 -6.97 -1.71
CA ARG A 88 0.63 -7.52 -0.58
C ARG A 88 -0.30 -8.67 -1.02
N GLU A 89 -1.09 -8.48 -2.07
CA GLU A 89 -2.03 -9.49 -2.60
C GLU A 89 -1.31 -10.74 -3.10
N GLN A 90 -0.12 -10.58 -3.68
CA GLN A 90 0.71 -11.68 -4.16
C GLN A 90 1.59 -12.29 -3.07
N LYS A 91 1.48 -11.82 -1.81
CA LYS A 91 2.30 -12.27 -0.66
C LYS A 91 3.80 -12.16 -0.93
N MET A 92 4.21 -11.13 -1.67
CA MET A 92 5.62 -10.83 -1.96
C MET A 92 6.29 -10.16 -0.76
N ARG A 93 7.62 -9.99 -0.82
CA ARG A 93 8.39 -9.25 0.19
C ARG A 93 8.06 -7.74 0.14
N VAL A 94 6.88 -7.37 0.63
CA VAL A 94 6.36 -5.99 0.57
C VAL A 94 7.19 -4.99 1.38
N ILE A 95 7.95 -5.45 2.38
CA ILE A 95 8.76 -4.60 3.27
C ILE A 95 9.73 -3.71 2.49
N ASP A 96 10.36 -4.21 1.42
CA ASP A 96 11.31 -3.43 0.64
C ASP A 96 10.62 -2.27 -0.13
N LEU A 97 9.37 -2.46 -0.53
CA LEU A 97 8.55 -1.39 -1.12
C LEU A 97 8.10 -0.39 -0.05
N ILE A 98 7.69 -0.87 1.13
CA ILE A 98 7.28 0.00 2.25
C ILE A 98 8.44 0.90 2.68
N LYS A 99 9.67 0.37 2.81
CA LYS A 99 10.85 1.18 3.13
C LYS A 99 11.07 2.35 2.18
N ARG A 100 10.73 2.19 0.90
CA ARG A 100 10.83 3.26 -0.11
C ARG A 100 9.70 4.29 0.01
N ALA A 101 8.53 3.88 0.51
CA ALA A 101 7.30 4.66 0.51
C ALA A 101 6.81 5.09 1.90
N VAL A 102 7.49 4.69 2.97
CA VAL A 102 7.09 5.00 4.34
C VAL A 102 6.94 6.51 4.61
N ARG A 103 7.67 7.35 3.86
CA ARG A 103 7.63 8.81 3.90
C ARG A 103 7.12 9.42 2.59
N ASP A 104 6.34 8.68 1.80
CA ASP A 104 5.76 9.19 0.55
C ASP A 104 4.95 10.45 0.82
N SER A 105 5.02 11.43 -0.07
CA SER A 105 4.28 12.69 0.03
C SER A 105 2.76 12.47 0.04
N SER A 106 2.28 11.40 -0.61
CA SER A 106 0.86 11.08 -0.70
C SER A 106 0.38 10.27 0.52
N PRO A 107 -0.61 10.78 1.28
CA PRO A 107 -1.27 10.01 2.34
C PRO A 107 -1.85 8.67 1.84
N ALA A 108 -2.34 8.62 0.61
CA ALA A 108 -2.89 7.40 0.01
C ALA A 108 -1.83 6.29 -0.13
N VAL A 109 -0.60 6.63 -0.48
CA VAL A 109 0.51 5.67 -0.55
C VAL A 109 0.89 5.19 0.84
N ARG A 110 1.00 6.11 1.82
CA ARG A 110 1.31 5.76 3.21
C ARG A 110 0.23 4.86 3.83
N ARG A 111 -1.07 5.07 3.50
CA ARG A 111 -2.17 4.18 3.91
C ARG A 111 -1.97 2.75 3.39
N GLU A 112 -1.62 2.58 2.12
CA GLU A 112 -1.34 1.25 1.57
C GLU A 112 -0.11 0.60 2.24
N CYS A 113 0.92 1.38 2.60
CA CYS A 113 2.04 0.90 3.40
C CYS A 113 1.57 0.39 4.77
N ALA A 114 0.74 1.15 5.48
CA ALA A 114 0.21 0.74 6.78
C ALA A 114 -0.58 -0.57 6.67
N ILE A 115 -1.53 -0.66 5.74
CA ILE A 115 -2.33 -1.88 5.50
C ILE A 115 -1.44 -3.08 5.16
N ALA A 116 -0.36 -2.87 4.41
CA ALA A 116 0.53 -3.94 4.01
C ALA A 116 1.41 -4.50 5.14
N LEU A 117 1.44 -3.84 6.31
CA LEU A 117 2.09 -4.33 7.53
C LEU A 117 1.20 -5.27 8.35
N ASN A 118 -0.07 -5.47 7.97
CA ASN A 118 -1.00 -6.38 8.62
C ASN A 118 -0.38 -7.78 8.79
N HIS A 119 -0.39 -8.31 10.03
CA HIS A 119 0.23 -9.60 10.40
C HIS A 119 1.70 -9.77 9.94
N SER A 120 2.44 -8.69 9.74
CA SER A 120 3.84 -8.74 9.32
C SER A 120 4.71 -9.48 10.35
N LYS A 121 5.62 -10.33 9.85
CA LYS A 121 6.64 -11.01 10.66
C LYS A 121 8.01 -10.34 10.58
N SER A 122 8.12 -9.21 9.88
CA SER A 122 9.37 -8.49 9.75
C SER A 122 9.74 -7.76 11.05
N THR A 123 11.00 -7.85 11.46
CA THR A 123 11.53 -7.10 12.59
C THR A 123 11.55 -5.59 12.36
N LEU A 124 11.46 -5.14 11.10
CA LEU A 124 11.38 -3.73 10.73
C LEU A 124 9.94 -3.17 10.77
N ALA A 125 8.93 -4.05 10.85
CA ALA A 125 7.54 -3.63 10.76
C ALA A 125 7.12 -2.63 11.86
N PRO A 126 7.54 -2.77 13.14
CA PRO A 126 7.18 -1.82 14.18
C PRO A 126 7.68 -0.40 13.90
N GLU A 127 8.93 -0.25 13.50
CA GLU A 127 9.54 1.04 13.17
C GLU A 127 8.88 1.69 11.94
N LEU A 128 8.62 0.89 10.90
CA LEU A 128 7.96 1.38 9.69
C LEU A 128 6.53 1.83 10.00
N TRP A 129 5.79 1.06 10.79
CA TRP A 129 4.44 1.45 11.20
C TRP A 129 4.44 2.73 12.03
N ALA A 130 5.33 2.83 13.03
CA ALA A 130 5.46 4.02 13.86
C ALA A 130 5.81 5.26 13.03
N THR A 131 6.70 5.12 12.04
CA THR A 131 7.04 6.20 11.10
C THR A 131 5.83 6.66 10.29
N ILE A 132 4.96 5.72 9.87
CA ILE A 132 3.70 6.07 9.17
C ILE A 132 2.74 6.76 10.14
N ALA A 133 2.59 6.26 11.36
CA ALA A 133 1.70 6.81 12.38
C ALA A 133 2.05 8.27 12.75
N MET A 134 3.34 8.61 12.83
CA MET A 134 3.82 9.99 13.07
C MET A 134 3.39 10.99 11.99
N GLN A 135 2.96 10.54 10.82
CA GLN A 135 2.53 11.39 9.72
C GLN A 135 1.00 11.54 9.63
N TYR A 136 0.27 10.99 10.59
CA TYR A 136 -1.17 11.20 10.70
C TYR A 136 -1.46 12.60 11.23
N ASP A 137 -2.31 13.35 10.54
CA ASP A 137 -2.60 14.76 10.81
C ASP A 137 -3.90 14.99 11.61
N GLY A 138 -4.54 13.91 12.07
CA GLY A 138 -5.82 13.98 12.80
C GLY A 138 -7.05 14.25 11.93
N LYS A 139 -6.94 14.28 10.60
CA LYS A 139 -8.06 14.68 9.71
C LYS A 139 -8.56 13.55 8.80
N ASP A 140 -7.66 12.66 8.36
CA ASP A 140 -8.00 11.59 7.44
C ASP A 140 -8.45 10.32 8.21
N ARG A 141 -9.76 10.13 8.36
CA ARG A 141 -10.32 8.94 8.98
C ARG A 141 -9.83 7.63 8.33
N PHE A 142 -9.67 7.60 7.01
CA PHE A 142 -9.18 6.40 6.32
C PHE A 142 -7.72 6.12 6.64
N TYR A 143 -6.92 7.16 6.95
CA TYR A 143 -5.54 6.98 7.40
C TYR A 143 -5.52 6.29 8.78
N LEU A 144 -6.33 6.77 9.71
CA LEU A 144 -6.46 6.19 11.04
C LEU A 144 -6.91 4.72 10.97
N GLU A 145 -7.91 4.41 10.16
CA GLU A 145 -8.36 3.02 9.96
C GLU A 145 -7.26 2.15 9.34
N ALA A 146 -6.49 2.68 8.39
CA ALA A 146 -5.37 1.96 7.80
C ALA A 146 -4.27 1.63 8.84
N LEU A 147 -3.99 2.54 9.76
CA LEU A 147 -3.09 2.28 10.89
C LEU A 147 -3.62 1.15 11.77
N GLY A 148 -4.91 1.17 12.11
CA GLY A 148 -5.53 0.13 12.91
C GLY A 148 -5.53 -1.25 12.22
N ILE A 149 -5.82 -1.30 10.91
CA ILE A 149 -5.75 -2.54 10.11
C ILE A 149 -4.31 -3.05 10.06
N GLY A 150 -3.36 -2.16 9.81
CA GLY A 150 -1.95 -2.51 9.71
C GLY A 150 -1.36 -3.07 11.00
N ALA A 151 -1.87 -2.63 12.16
CA ALA A 151 -1.41 -3.10 13.46
C ALA A 151 -1.91 -4.49 13.86
N GLN A 152 -2.95 -5.03 13.18
CA GLN A 152 -3.51 -6.34 13.54
C GLN A 152 -2.45 -7.44 13.61
N GLY A 153 -2.44 -8.16 14.72
CA GLY A 153 -1.50 -9.23 15.04
C GLY A 153 -0.13 -8.74 15.52
N ASN A 154 0.05 -7.41 15.67
CA ASN A 154 1.28 -6.78 16.17
C ASN A 154 0.97 -5.55 17.05
N GLU A 155 -0.24 -5.45 17.59
CA GLU A 155 -0.78 -4.26 18.23
C GLU A 155 0.16 -3.70 19.31
N ASP A 156 0.67 -4.58 20.19
CA ASP A 156 1.52 -4.18 21.31
C ASP A 156 2.86 -3.60 20.82
N VAL A 157 3.56 -4.35 19.99
CA VAL A 157 4.90 -3.95 19.53
C VAL A 157 4.88 -2.73 18.62
N PHE A 158 3.80 -2.54 17.85
CA PHE A 158 3.63 -1.36 17.00
C PHE A 158 3.30 -0.12 17.85
N PHE A 159 2.44 -0.29 18.84
CA PHE A 159 2.10 0.78 19.79
C PHE A 159 3.33 1.22 20.60
N GLU A 160 4.10 0.27 21.13
CA GLU A 160 5.34 0.58 21.85
C GLU A 160 6.36 1.30 20.95
N ALA A 161 6.54 0.86 19.71
CA ALA A 161 7.44 1.52 18.77
C ALA A 161 7.01 2.98 18.50
N TRP A 162 5.72 3.23 18.35
CA TRP A 162 5.20 4.59 18.17
C TRP A 162 5.37 5.44 19.43
N MET A 163 5.06 4.90 20.63
CA MET A 163 5.26 5.60 21.89
C MET A 163 6.72 5.98 22.14
N ASN A 164 7.64 5.09 21.79
CA ASN A 164 9.08 5.36 21.89
C ASN A 164 9.53 6.47 20.93
N LEU A 165 8.86 6.62 19.79
CA LEU A 165 9.17 7.64 18.80
C LEU A 165 8.55 8.99 19.14
N VAL A 166 7.30 9.02 19.59
CA VAL A 166 6.55 10.24 19.93
C VAL A 166 6.90 10.76 21.33
N LYS A 167 7.35 9.87 22.24
CA LYS A 167 7.71 10.19 23.63
C LYS A 167 6.57 10.91 24.37
N ASP A 168 6.84 12.12 24.87
CA ASP A 168 5.89 12.93 25.63
C ASP A 168 4.93 13.75 24.71
N ASP A 169 5.25 13.84 23.41
CA ASP A 169 4.46 14.64 22.45
C ASP A 169 3.24 13.89 21.89
N TRP A 170 2.82 12.78 22.53
CA TRP A 170 1.67 11.99 22.10
C TRP A 170 0.32 12.67 22.36
N ASP A 171 0.23 13.60 23.31
CA ASP A 171 -1.01 14.24 23.74
C ASP A 171 -1.43 15.37 22.80
N THR A 172 -1.73 15.02 21.59
CA THR A 172 -2.25 15.84 20.50
C THR A 172 -3.57 15.25 20.01
N PRO A 173 -4.42 15.99 19.30
CA PRO A 173 -5.63 15.42 18.69
C PRO A 173 -5.33 14.17 17.86
N ALA A 174 -4.29 14.20 17.02
CA ALA A 174 -3.87 13.07 16.21
C ALA A 174 -3.37 11.87 17.07
N GLY A 175 -2.59 12.15 18.10
CA GLY A 175 -2.09 11.11 19.01
C GLY A 175 -3.22 10.48 19.84
N ARG A 176 -4.17 11.29 20.32
CA ARG A 176 -5.37 10.80 21.02
C ARG A 176 -6.21 9.89 20.12
N ASP A 177 -6.36 10.21 18.83
CA ASP A 177 -7.04 9.36 17.84
C ASP A 177 -6.34 8.02 17.67
N ILE A 178 -5.00 8.01 17.55
CA ILE A 178 -4.20 6.79 17.42
C ILE A 178 -4.38 5.91 18.66
N ILE A 179 -4.31 6.49 19.87
CA ILE A 179 -4.53 5.76 21.13
C ILE A 179 -5.96 5.19 21.16
N TRP A 180 -6.97 6.00 20.84
CA TRP A 180 -8.36 5.57 20.82
C TRP A 180 -8.60 4.41 19.84
N ARG A 181 -7.95 4.46 18.68
CA ARG A 181 -8.05 3.42 17.64
C ARG A 181 -7.27 2.14 17.97
N SER A 182 -6.25 2.25 18.84
CA SER A 182 -5.37 1.13 19.20
C SER A 182 -6.13 -0.02 19.89
N ARG A 183 -5.60 -1.24 19.73
CA ARG A 183 -6.04 -2.46 20.42
C ARG A 183 -4.91 -3.08 21.25
N SER A 184 -3.84 -2.31 21.50
CA SER A 184 -2.76 -2.73 22.37
C SER A 184 -3.22 -2.86 23.82
N LYS A 185 -2.64 -3.81 24.55
CA LYS A 185 -2.84 -3.97 25.99
C LYS A 185 -2.42 -2.74 26.81
N PHE A 186 -1.59 -1.87 26.25
CA PHE A 186 -1.15 -0.63 26.90
C PHE A 186 -2.13 0.54 26.73
N THR A 187 -3.08 0.42 25.81
CA THR A 187 -4.08 1.47 25.52
C THR A 187 -4.90 1.90 26.74
N PRO A 188 -5.42 0.99 27.60
CA PRO A 188 -6.25 1.42 28.74
C PRO A 188 -5.55 2.39 29.69
N ALA A 189 -4.26 2.17 29.95
CA ALA A 189 -3.48 3.06 30.82
C ALA A 189 -3.36 4.48 30.26
N LYS A 190 -3.30 4.63 28.93
CA LYS A 190 -3.27 5.94 28.27
C LYS A 190 -4.65 6.60 28.24
N LEU A 191 -5.72 5.83 28.03
CA LEU A 191 -7.09 6.35 28.02
C LEU A 191 -7.50 6.94 29.36
N VAL A 192 -7.03 6.37 30.49
CA VAL A 192 -7.29 6.92 31.83
C VAL A 192 -6.76 8.35 31.97
N LEU A 193 -5.69 8.71 31.31
CA LEU A 193 -5.13 10.08 31.35
C LEU A 193 -6.09 11.10 30.71
N PHE A 194 -6.84 10.70 29.65
CA PHE A 194 -7.83 11.59 29.02
C PHE A 194 -9.02 11.95 29.92
N ILE A 195 -9.34 11.09 30.91
CA ILE A 195 -10.45 11.30 31.84
C ILE A 195 -10.01 12.23 32.98
N LYS A 196 -8.72 12.18 33.33
CA LYS A 196 -8.18 12.98 34.45
C LYS A 196 -7.85 14.39 34.06
N ASP A 197 -7.67 14.69 32.79
CA ASP A 197 -7.30 15.98 32.25
C ASP A 197 -8.17 16.27 31.01
N PRO A 198 -9.46 16.68 31.19
CA PRO A 198 -10.43 16.86 30.11
C PRO A 198 -10.15 18.07 29.21
#